data_b4e350656b7014e679c90c9fa65b9cf3
#
_entry.id   b4e350656b7014e679c90c9fa65b9cf3
#
_cell.length_a   1.000
_cell.length_b   1.000
_cell.length_c   1.000
_cell.angle_alpha   90.00
_cell.angle_beta   90.00
_cell.angle_gamma   90.00
#
_symmetry.space_group_name_H-M   'P 1'
#
loop_
_entity.id
_entity.type
_entity.pdbx_description
1 polymer ?
#
loop_
_entity_poly.entity_id
_entity_poly.type
_entity_poly.pdbx_seq_one_letter_code
_entity_poly.pdbx_strand_id
1 'polypeptide(L)'
;MPVTDVNKDLDALTMTITAEFDAGAERVWEMWSDPRQLERWWGPPSHPATFVDHDLSPGGRAAYFMTGPGGEKHHCWWRIEEAEPPNRLRFEDGFTDEEGKPNAEMPKKIATIRIAEIDGAATMAIHSRFA
;
A
#
# COMPACT_ATOMS: atom_id res chain seq x y z
N MET A 1 6.14 8.86 7.70
CA MET A 1 4.68 8.76 7.95
C MET A 1 4.46 8.75 9.45
N PRO A 2 3.68 9.71 10.02
CA PRO A 2 3.52 9.83 11.47
C PRO A 2 2.55 8.80 12.04
N VAL A 3 3.04 7.61 12.24
CA VAL A 3 2.25 6.48 12.76
C VAL A 3 1.95 6.72 14.24
N THR A 4 0.67 6.64 14.62
CA THR A 4 0.20 6.85 15.99
C THR A 4 -0.18 5.56 16.69
N ASP A 5 -0.49 4.51 15.93
CA ASP A 5 -0.86 3.22 16.50
C ASP A 5 -0.58 2.08 15.52
N VAL A 6 -0.19 0.92 16.05
CA VAL A 6 -0.05 -0.31 15.30
C VAL A 6 -0.70 -1.42 16.11
N ASN A 7 -1.72 -2.05 15.55
CA ASN A 7 -2.44 -3.15 16.19
C ASN A 7 -2.33 -4.42 15.33
N LYS A 8 -1.84 -5.51 15.92
CA LYS A 8 -1.67 -6.79 15.24
C LYS A 8 -2.53 -7.85 15.91
N ASP A 9 -3.19 -8.65 15.09
CA ASP A 9 -3.91 -9.83 15.53
C ASP A 9 -3.34 -11.06 14.82
N LEU A 10 -2.51 -11.81 15.51
CA LEU A 10 -1.81 -12.97 14.96
C LEU A 10 -2.75 -14.14 14.66
N ASP A 11 -3.86 -14.27 15.39
CA ASP A 11 -4.83 -15.34 15.15
C ASP A 11 -5.64 -15.07 13.89
N ALA A 12 -6.04 -13.83 13.66
CA ALA A 12 -6.78 -13.41 12.47
C ALA A 12 -5.86 -13.08 11.29
N LEU A 13 -4.54 -13.03 11.48
CA LEU A 13 -3.54 -12.61 10.51
C LEU A 13 -3.82 -11.22 9.95
N THR A 14 -4.16 -10.30 10.84
CA THR A 14 -4.45 -8.91 10.48
C THR A 14 -3.51 -7.93 11.17
N MET A 15 -3.36 -6.76 10.56
CA MET A 15 -2.62 -5.65 11.14
C MET A 15 -3.31 -4.34 10.75
N THR A 16 -3.46 -3.45 11.71
CA THR A 16 -3.98 -2.11 11.44
C THR A 16 -2.95 -1.07 11.88
N ILE A 17 -2.59 -0.20 10.95
CA ILE A 17 -1.68 0.92 11.20
C ILE A 17 -2.50 2.20 11.10
N THR A 18 -2.40 3.06 12.12
CA THR A 18 -3.06 4.35 12.12
C THR A 18 -2.01 5.45 12.09
N ALA A 19 -2.21 6.45 11.25
CA ALA A 19 -1.33 7.59 11.11
C ALA A 19 -2.15 8.89 11.11
N GLU A 20 -1.61 9.94 11.72
CA GLU A 20 -2.23 11.26 11.76
C GLU A 20 -1.36 12.25 10.99
N PHE A 21 -2.01 13.15 10.26
CA PHE A 21 -1.35 14.13 9.41
C PHE A 21 -1.88 15.54 9.68
N ASP A 22 -1.00 16.51 9.72
CA ASP A 22 -1.35 17.92 9.77
C ASP A 22 -1.57 18.42 8.34
N ALA A 23 -2.47 17.75 7.62
CA ALA A 23 -2.81 18.00 6.23
C ALA A 23 -4.18 17.41 5.94
N GLY A 24 -4.82 17.86 4.85
CA GLY A 24 -6.13 17.38 4.45
C GLY A 24 -6.08 16.01 3.75
N ALA A 25 -7.25 15.41 3.60
CA ALA A 25 -7.39 14.08 3.01
C ALA A 25 -6.86 13.99 1.57
N GLU A 26 -7.05 15.04 0.77
CA GLU A 26 -6.54 15.05 -0.61
C GLU A 26 -5.02 14.99 -0.66
N ARG A 27 -4.35 15.70 0.25
CA ARG A 27 -2.89 15.67 0.33
C ARG A 27 -2.39 14.28 0.77
N VAL A 28 -3.09 13.64 1.70
CA VAL A 28 -2.75 12.29 2.15
C VAL A 28 -3.01 11.28 1.02
N TRP A 29 -4.08 11.46 0.25
CA TRP A 29 -4.36 10.60 -0.90
C TRP A 29 -3.23 10.66 -1.94
N GLU A 30 -2.59 11.81 -2.16
CA GLU A 30 -1.47 11.93 -3.08
C GLU A 30 -0.31 11.01 -2.74
N MET A 31 -0.13 10.68 -1.46
CA MET A 31 0.91 9.74 -1.02
C MET A 31 0.69 8.34 -1.60
N TRP A 32 -0.55 8.03 -1.96
CA TRP A 32 -0.93 6.76 -2.60
C TRP A 32 -1.01 6.88 -4.11
N SER A 33 -1.56 7.99 -4.61
CA SER A 33 -1.85 8.15 -6.04
C SER A 33 -0.64 8.59 -6.85
N ASP A 34 0.32 9.26 -6.24
CA ASP A 34 1.57 9.65 -6.90
C ASP A 34 2.62 8.56 -6.63
N PRO A 35 3.03 7.79 -7.66
CA PRO A 35 3.98 6.70 -7.46
C PRO A 35 5.34 7.17 -6.92
N ARG A 36 5.76 8.41 -7.25
CA ARG A 36 7.03 8.93 -6.72
C ARG A 36 6.95 9.23 -5.22
N GLN A 37 5.78 9.67 -4.73
CA GLN A 37 5.56 9.87 -3.30
C GLN A 37 5.39 8.53 -2.59
N LEU A 38 4.66 7.60 -3.18
CA LEU A 38 4.44 6.27 -2.63
C LEU A 38 5.77 5.52 -2.42
N GLU A 39 6.67 5.63 -3.36
CA GLU A 39 8.00 4.99 -3.29
C GLU A 39 8.82 5.41 -2.07
N ARG A 40 8.57 6.59 -1.52
CA ARG A 40 9.33 7.12 -0.39
C ARG A 40 9.05 6.38 0.91
N TRP A 41 7.91 5.71 1.02
CA TRP A 41 7.52 5.05 2.26
C TRP A 41 7.01 3.62 2.08
N TRP A 42 6.80 3.17 0.85
CA TRP A 42 6.39 1.80 0.56
C TRP A 42 7.61 0.89 0.54
N GLY A 43 7.49 -0.27 1.20
CA GLY A 43 8.59 -1.18 1.39
C GLY A 43 9.46 -0.80 2.59
N PRO A 44 10.17 -1.77 3.17
CA PRO A 44 11.09 -1.46 4.26
C PRO A 44 12.30 -0.67 3.76
N PRO A 45 12.97 0.11 4.63
CA PRO A 45 14.14 0.90 4.22
C PRO A 45 15.26 0.09 3.56
N SER A 46 15.40 -1.19 3.89
CA SER A 46 16.38 -2.09 3.27
C SER A 46 16.00 -2.53 1.85
N HIS A 47 14.73 -2.37 1.48
CA HIS A 47 14.17 -2.84 0.21
C HIS A 47 13.26 -1.75 -0.38
N PRO A 48 13.83 -0.62 -0.84
CA PRO A 48 13.02 0.47 -1.39
C PRO A 48 12.24 0.02 -2.63
N ALA A 49 11.03 0.53 -2.76
CA ALA A 49 10.14 0.21 -3.87
C ALA A 49 10.32 1.15 -5.05
N THR A 50 10.16 0.61 -6.26
CA THR A 50 10.07 1.39 -7.50
C THR A 50 8.80 0.97 -8.22
N PHE A 51 7.90 1.91 -8.47
CA PHE A 51 6.65 1.65 -9.17
C PHE A 51 6.80 1.92 -10.65
N VAL A 52 6.54 0.88 -11.46
CA VAL A 52 6.66 0.94 -12.92
C VAL A 52 5.32 1.32 -13.54
N ASP A 53 4.23 0.66 -13.11
CA ASP A 53 2.87 0.96 -13.51
C ASP A 53 2.06 1.30 -12.27
N HIS A 54 1.18 2.29 -12.36
CA HIS A 54 0.41 2.72 -11.20
C HIS A 54 -0.92 3.34 -11.63
N ASP A 55 -2.00 2.58 -11.54
CA ASP A 55 -3.35 3.01 -11.86
C ASP A 55 -4.28 2.69 -10.70
N LEU A 56 -4.63 3.70 -9.91
CA LEU A 56 -5.52 3.59 -8.76
C LEU A 56 -6.99 3.80 -9.11
N SER A 57 -7.44 3.29 -10.23
CA SER A 57 -8.87 3.24 -10.54
C SER A 57 -9.41 1.84 -10.26
N PRO A 58 -10.73 1.67 -10.01
CA PRO A 58 -11.31 0.35 -9.82
C PRO A 58 -11.01 -0.56 -11.01
N GLY A 59 -10.47 -1.74 -10.75
CA GLY A 59 -10.02 -2.66 -11.78
C GLY A 59 -8.63 -2.36 -12.33
N GLY A 60 -8.01 -1.27 -11.89
CA GLY A 60 -6.64 -0.92 -12.27
C GLY A 60 -5.59 -1.78 -11.61
N ARG A 61 -4.34 -1.58 -11.99
CA ARG A 61 -3.20 -2.35 -11.48
C ARG A 61 -2.03 -1.45 -11.15
N ALA A 62 -1.19 -1.93 -10.22
CA ALA A 62 0.13 -1.40 -10.02
C ALA A 62 1.15 -2.53 -10.19
N ALA A 63 2.30 -2.20 -10.75
CA ALA A 63 3.43 -3.10 -10.84
C ALA A 63 4.64 -2.41 -10.26
N TYR A 64 5.32 -3.08 -9.36
CA TYR A 64 6.48 -2.50 -8.69
C TYR A 64 7.50 -3.57 -8.36
N PHE A 65 8.70 -3.16 -8.03
CA PHE A 65 9.71 -4.05 -7.47
C PHE A 65 10.38 -3.40 -6.26
N MET A 66 10.85 -4.25 -5.36
CA MET A 66 11.65 -3.85 -4.23
C MET A 66 13.09 -4.29 -4.48
N THR A 67 14.03 -3.36 -4.27
CA THR A 67 15.46 -3.64 -4.50
C THR A 67 16.13 -3.97 -3.18
N GLY A 68 16.69 -5.19 -3.09
CA GLY A 68 17.40 -5.63 -1.91
C GLY A 68 18.85 -5.13 -1.85
N PRO A 69 19.54 -5.35 -0.71
CA PRO A 69 20.91 -4.86 -0.51
C PRO A 69 21.93 -5.37 -1.53
N GLY A 70 21.68 -6.54 -2.12
CA GLY A 70 22.54 -7.11 -3.16
C GLY A 70 22.18 -6.70 -4.58
N GLY A 71 21.21 -5.78 -4.74
CA GLY A 71 20.73 -5.36 -6.05
C GLY A 71 19.66 -6.27 -6.64
N GLU A 72 19.26 -7.32 -5.93
CA GLU A 72 18.19 -8.21 -6.38
C GLU A 72 16.84 -7.49 -6.39
N LYS A 73 16.01 -7.81 -7.36
CA LYS A 73 14.68 -7.19 -7.52
C LYS A 73 13.59 -8.20 -7.21
N HIS A 74 12.70 -7.84 -6.29
CA HIS A 74 11.54 -8.64 -5.92
C HIS A 74 10.31 -7.99 -6.54
N HIS A 75 9.78 -8.59 -7.60
CA HIS A 75 8.65 -8.03 -8.35
C HIS A 75 7.33 -8.33 -7.69
N CYS A 76 6.47 -7.34 -7.63
CA CYS A 76 5.20 -7.37 -6.94
C CYS A 76 4.12 -6.70 -7.80
N TRP A 77 2.87 -6.91 -7.39
CA TRP A 77 1.71 -6.37 -8.10
C TRP A 77 0.62 -5.96 -7.12
N TRP A 78 -0.19 -4.98 -7.54
CA TRP A 78 -1.47 -4.66 -6.90
C TRP A 78 -2.59 -4.86 -7.88
N ARG A 79 -3.73 -5.33 -7.38
CA ARG A 79 -4.99 -5.31 -8.10
C ARG A 79 -5.95 -4.43 -7.32
N ILE A 80 -6.39 -3.34 -7.93
CA ILE A 80 -7.24 -2.36 -7.26
C ILE A 80 -8.68 -2.85 -7.27
N GLU A 81 -9.23 -3.10 -6.09
CA GLU A 81 -10.62 -3.53 -5.94
C GLU A 81 -11.57 -2.35 -5.79
N GLU A 82 -11.18 -1.36 -4.98
CA GLU A 82 -11.96 -0.16 -4.75
C GLU A 82 -11.04 1.06 -4.71
N ALA A 83 -11.48 2.16 -5.31
CA ALA A 83 -10.78 3.44 -5.21
C ALA A 83 -11.83 4.56 -5.19
N GLU A 84 -11.94 5.22 -4.05
CA GLU A 84 -12.86 6.34 -3.81
C GLU A 84 -12.06 7.52 -3.26
N PRO A 85 -11.38 8.28 -4.14
CA PRO A 85 -10.57 9.41 -3.70
C PRO A 85 -11.42 10.48 -3.01
N PRO A 86 -10.90 11.11 -1.95
CA PRO A 86 -9.63 10.84 -1.29
C PRO A 86 -9.75 9.96 -0.05
N ASN A 87 -10.84 9.18 0.09
CA ASN A 87 -11.23 8.58 1.37
C ASN A 87 -11.01 7.07 1.48
N ARG A 88 -10.99 6.36 0.35
CA ARG A 88 -10.95 4.90 0.42
C ARG A 88 -10.16 4.28 -0.72
N LEU A 89 -9.35 3.28 -0.37
CA LEU A 89 -8.61 2.46 -1.32
C LEU A 89 -8.58 1.03 -0.79
N ARG A 90 -8.85 0.07 -1.66
CA ARG A 90 -8.72 -1.35 -1.32
C ARG A 90 -8.03 -2.07 -2.46
N PHE A 91 -7.00 -2.81 -2.15
CA PHE A 91 -6.24 -3.55 -3.15
C PHE A 91 -5.72 -4.88 -2.61
N GLU A 92 -5.49 -5.81 -3.52
CA GLU A 92 -4.77 -7.04 -3.27
C GLU A 92 -3.33 -6.82 -3.69
N ASP A 93 -2.38 -7.21 -2.84
CA ASP A 93 -0.94 -7.04 -3.03
C ASP A 93 -0.27 -8.41 -2.96
N GLY A 94 0.57 -8.72 -3.92
CA GLY A 94 1.24 -10.00 -3.97
C GLY A 94 2.55 -9.94 -4.77
N PHE A 95 3.20 -11.10 -4.84
CA PHE A 95 4.44 -11.26 -5.61
C PHE A 95 4.13 -11.78 -7.01
N THR A 96 5.00 -11.47 -7.97
CA THR A 96 4.95 -12.07 -9.30
C THR A 96 5.86 -13.30 -9.37
N ASP A 97 5.55 -14.20 -10.31
CA ASP A 97 6.43 -15.31 -10.67
C ASP A 97 7.48 -14.83 -11.71
N GLU A 98 8.29 -15.77 -12.18
CA GLU A 98 9.34 -15.48 -13.17
C GLU A 98 8.79 -15.01 -14.51
N GLU A 99 7.52 -15.30 -14.79
CA GLU A 99 6.85 -14.91 -16.05
C GLU A 99 6.11 -13.57 -15.93
N GLY A 100 6.17 -12.92 -14.75
CA GLY A 100 5.49 -11.65 -14.51
C GLY A 100 4.03 -11.78 -14.15
N LYS A 101 3.57 -12.99 -13.82
CA LYS A 101 2.19 -13.26 -13.41
C LYS A 101 2.09 -13.37 -11.89
N PRO A 102 0.89 -13.15 -11.29
CA PRO A 102 0.73 -13.36 -9.85
C PRO A 102 1.18 -14.74 -9.43
N ASN A 103 2.05 -14.80 -8.41
CA ASN A 103 2.60 -16.05 -7.91
C ASN A 103 1.69 -16.62 -6.81
N ALA A 104 0.90 -17.65 -7.16
CA ALA A 104 -0.05 -18.26 -6.24
C ALA A 104 0.60 -19.00 -5.05
N GLU A 105 1.89 -19.30 -5.14
CA GLU A 105 2.62 -19.99 -4.07
C GLU A 105 3.16 -19.03 -3.01
N MET A 106 3.20 -17.73 -3.31
CA MET A 106 3.67 -16.71 -2.39
C MET A 106 2.51 -16.08 -1.62
N PRO A 107 2.76 -15.65 -0.37
CA PRO A 107 1.72 -14.99 0.41
C PRO A 107 1.29 -13.69 -0.24
N LYS A 108 0.01 -13.36 -0.07
CA LYS A 108 -0.56 -12.08 -0.50
C LYS A 108 -1.37 -11.48 0.63
N LYS A 109 -1.66 -10.19 0.48
CA LYS A 109 -2.46 -9.48 1.46
C LYS A 109 -3.53 -8.64 0.78
N ILE A 110 -4.60 -8.38 1.52
CA ILE A 110 -5.62 -7.42 1.12
C ILE A 110 -5.48 -6.24 2.05
N ALA A 111 -5.24 -5.07 1.49
CA ALA A 111 -5.12 -3.82 2.23
C ALA A 111 -6.32 -2.94 1.98
N THR A 112 -6.90 -2.41 3.05
CA THR A 112 -7.97 -1.43 2.99
C THR A 112 -7.48 -0.16 3.68
N ILE A 113 -7.50 0.94 2.94
CA ILE A 113 -7.06 2.24 3.42
C ILE A 113 -8.29 3.13 3.56
N ARG A 114 -8.41 3.79 4.71
CA ARG A 114 -9.45 4.78 4.97
C ARG A 114 -8.81 6.05 5.44
N ILE A 115 -9.22 7.15 4.83
CA ILE A 115 -8.71 8.49 5.16
C ILE A 115 -9.91 9.35 5.53
N ALA A 116 -9.88 9.90 6.73
CA ALA A 116 -10.90 10.82 7.23
C ALA A 116 -10.25 12.15 7.58
N GLU A 117 -10.97 13.25 7.35
CA GLU A 117 -10.49 14.59 7.65
C GLU A 117 -11.42 15.27 8.63
N ILE A 118 -10.84 15.91 9.66
CA ILE A 118 -11.57 16.73 10.63
C ILE A 118 -10.74 17.99 10.83
N ASP A 119 -11.34 19.17 10.58
CA ASP A 119 -10.70 20.48 10.76
C ASP A 119 -9.35 20.63 10.07
N GLY A 120 -9.24 20.09 8.84
CA GLY A 120 -8.02 20.19 8.05
C GLY A 120 -6.92 19.18 8.41
N ALA A 121 -7.18 18.29 9.36
CA ALA A 121 -6.24 17.24 9.75
C ALA A 121 -6.79 15.87 9.36
N ALA A 122 -5.97 15.07 8.72
CA ALA A 122 -6.38 13.74 8.26
C ALA A 122 -5.88 12.63 9.17
N THR A 123 -6.72 11.62 9.36
CA THR A 123 -6.35 10.36 10.00
C THR A 123 -6.47 9.26 8.95
N MET A 124 -5.43 8.45 8.83
CA MET A 124 -5.41 7.33 7.89
C MET A 124 -5.29 6.02 8.65
N ALA A 125 -6.12 5.05 8.27
CA ALA A 125 -6.01 3.68 8.77
C ALA A 125 -5.69 2.75 7.61
N ILE A 126 -4.66 1.93 7.78
CA ILE A 126 -4.29 0.88 6.84
C ILE A 126 -4.56 -0.45 7.53
N HIS A 127 -5.57 -1.17 7.06
CA HIS A 127 -5.92 -2.48 7.55
C HIS A 127 -5.45 -3.53 6.55
N SER A 128 -4.58 -4.43 6.98
CA SER A 128 -4.04 -5.51 6.13
C SER A 128 -4.45 -6.87 6.68
N ARG A 129 -4.91 -7.74 5.79
CA ARG A 129 -5.18 -9.13 6.10
C ARG A 129 -4.30 -10.00 5.20
N PHE A 130 -3.54 -10.88 5.83
CA PHE A 130 -2.61 -11.77 5.14
C PHE A 130 -3.29 -13.11 4.84
N ALA A 131 -3.02 -13.64 3.67
CA ALA A 131 -3.58 -14.91 3.22
C ALA A 131 -2.48 -15.90 2.84
#